data_d2e9f32e97738613116b590088397aee
#
_entry.id   d2e9f32e97738613116b590088397aee
#
_cell.length_a   1.000
_cell.length_b   1.000
_cell.length_c   1.000
_cell.angle_alpha   90.00
_cell.angle_beta   90.00
_cell.angle_gamma   90.00
#
_symmetry.space_group_name_H-M   'P 1'
#
loop_
_entity.id
_entity.type
_entity.pdbx_description
1 polymer ?
#
loop_
_entity_poly.entity_id
_entity_poly.type
_entity_poly.pdbx_seq_one_letter_code
_entity_poly.pdbx_strand_id
1 'polypeptide(L)'
;MDGTGLCSYTYEPYEGCPYKVSKNGNKTWQAYAIEAKLVGANGFSISMMSCWLENSENMDAKQDCELKAFSRLAGELKKVYPRLPVLLLADGLYANQTFFGTCLKNDWHFIVTFKDGNLKTVWEEIGLLRPLHPGQKLDRVKEKNPVRGWLSEQLQYINDLDYAKYKLNWVEYKAWYERKEPHEYFSHLTDIRMDKSNAWEISRHGRLRWCIENEGFNTQKNGGYNLEHKFSRKNIGAKKNYYELLQIAHLINQLAEKLLHVKEHLKNCKVTLVALWEDMMACMRNQTIDNQELNQVMEEYKQLRY
;
A
#
# COMPACT_ATOMS: atom_id res chain seq x y z
N MET A 1 -2.52 -3.09 -1.78
CA MET A 1 -1.53 -4.07 -2.29
C MET A 1 -0.56 -3.35 -3.22
N ASP A 2 0.72 -3.67 -3.14
CA ASP A 2 1.76 -3.05 -3.96
C ASP A 2 3.03 -3.90 -3.94
N GLY A 3 3.96 -3.66 -4.88
CA GLY A 3 5.23 -4.36 -4.99
C GLY A 3 6.43 -3.51 -4.57
N THR A 4 7.47 -4.14 -4.04
CA THR A 4 8.71 -3.44 -3.68
C THR A 4 9.94 -4.23 -4.09
N GLY A 5 10.90 -3.51 -4.69
CA GLY A 5 12.27 -4.00 -4.89
C GLY A 5 13.04 -3.91 -3.57
N LEU A 6 13.71 -4.98 -3.21
CA LEU A 6 14.49 -5.07 -1.96
C LEU A 6 15.96 -4.77 -2.20
N CYS A 7 16.56 -5.40 -3.21
CA CYS A 7 17.95 -5.15 -3.57
C CYS A 7 18.25 -5.64 -4.98
N SER A 8 19.25 -5.04 -5.61
CA SER A 8 19.70 -5.37 -6.96
C SER A 8 21.13 -5.92 -6.97
N TYR A 9 21.39 -6.82 -7.93
CA TYR A 9 22.67 -7.52 -8.10
C TYR A 9 23.10 -7.50 -9.55
N THR A 10 24.40 -7.53 -9.78
CA THR A 10 25.04 -7.68 -11.10
C THR A 10 25.28 -9.16 -11.46
N TYR A 11 24.93 -10.08 -10.57
CA TYR A 11 25.05 -11.53 -10.72
C TYR A 11 23.78 -12.18 -10.16
N GLU A 12 23.50 -13.42 -10.50
CA GLU A 12 22.38 -14.18 -9.96
C GLU A 12 22.66 -14.55 -8.49
N PRO A 13 21.94 -13.95 -7.52
CA PRO A 13 22.22 -14.16 -6.10
C PRO A 13 21.66 -15.48 -5.58
N TYR A 14 20.60 -16.00 -6.20
CA TYR A 14 19.93 -17.28 -5.90
C TYR A 14 19.17 -17.74 -7.15
N GLU A 15 18.96 -19.02 -7.25
CA GLU A 15 18.23 -19.65 -8.35
C GLU A 15 16.81 -19.10 -8.48
N GLY A 16 16.42 -18.77 -9.70
CA GLY A 16 15.10 -18.22 -9.97
C GLY A 16 14.93 -16.71 -9.64
N CYS A 17 16.02 -16.01 -9.29
CA CYS A 17 15.92 -14.56 -9.09
C CYS A 17 15.50 -13.83 -10.37
N PRO A 18 14.43 -13.01 -10.35
CA PRO A 18 14.04 -12.24 -11.52
C PRO A 18 15.12 -11.24 -11.94
N TYR A 19 15.21 -10.96 -13.23
CA TYR A 19 16.17 -10.03 -13.78
C TYR A 19 15.57 -9.11 -14.85
N LYS A 20 16.20 -7.96 -15.00
CA LYS A 20 15.93 -7.02 -16.10
C LYS A 20 17.15 -6.99 -17.04
N VAL A 21 16.89 -6.89 -18.33
CA VAL A 21 17.94 -6.70 -19.34
C VAL A 21 17.90 -5.25 -19.78
N SER A 22 19.03 -4.55 -19.64
CA SER A 22 19.19 -3.18 -20.12
C SER A 22 19.26 -3.14 -21.65
N LYS A 23 19.10 -1.95 -22.24
CA LYS A 23 19.30 -1.75 -23.69
C LYS A 23 20.66 -2.23 -24.20
N ASN A 24 21.66 -2.21 -23.34
CA ASN A 24 23.06 -2.64 -23.66
C ASN A 24 23.28 -4.14 -23.36
N GLY A 25 22.24 -4.94 -23.11
CA GLY A 25 22.35 -6.37 -22.86
C GLY A 25 22.75 -6.76 -21.43
N ASN A 26 23.07 -5.82 -20.55
CA ASN A 26 23.47 -6.12 -19.17
C ASN A 26 22.28 -6.60 -18.35
N LYS A 27 22.44 -7.73 -17.63
CA LYS A 27 21.46 -8.27 -16.72
C LYS A 27 21.62 -7.63 -15.32
N THR A 28 20.51 -7.25 -14.72
CA THR A 28 20.43 -6.83 -13.33
C THR A 28 19.35 -7.65 -12.65
N TRP A 29 19.76 -8.48 -11.69
CA TRP A 29 18.84 -9.30 -10.89
C TRP A 29 18.27 -8.47 -9.73
N GLN A 30 17.02 -8.67 -9.44
CA GLN A 30 16.33 -7.90 -8.40
C GLN A 30 15.49 -8.81 -7.52
N ALA A 31 15.82 -8.87 -6.23
CA ALA A 31 14.94 -9.47 -5.23
C ALA A 31 13.71 -8.56 -5.09
N TYR A 32 12.53 -9.13 -5.31
CA TYR A 32 11.28 -8.37 -5.39
C TYR A 32 10.15 -9.13 -4.71
N ALA A 33 9.34 -8.43 -3.93
CA ALA A 33 8.16 -8.99 -3.29
C ALA A 33 6.94 -8.09 -3.52
N ILE A 34 5.77 -8.71 -3.64
CA ILE A 34 4.50 -8.01 -3.51
C ILE A 34 3.96 -8.22 -2.10
N GLU A 35 3.25 -7.24 -1.61
CA GLU A 35 2.77 -7.18 -0.23
C GLU A 35 1.29 -6.84 -0.17
N ALA A 36 0.53 -7.61 0.59
CA ALA A 36 -0.81 -7.22 1.05
C ALA A 36 -0.67 -6.56 2.42
N LYS A 37 -0.98 -5.28 2.52
CA LYS A 37 -0.98 -4.56 3.80
C LYS A 37 -2.38 -4.10 4.14
N LEU A 38 -2.75 -4.24 5.41
CA LEU A 38 -3.91 -3.57 5.97
C LEU A 38 -3.55 -2.10 6.19
N VAL A 39 -4.26 -1.21 5.53
CA VAL A 39 -4.03 0.23 5.62
C VAL A 39 -5.23 0.94 6.23
N GLY A 40 -4.98 1.99 6.98
CA GLY A 40 -6.03 2.76 7.63
C GLY A 40 -5.77 4.26 7.59
N ALA A 41 -6.82 5.05 7.67
CA ALA A 41 -6.76 6.52 7.71
C ALA A 41 -5.97 7.08 8.91
N ASN A 42 -5.72 6.25 9.92
CA ASN A 42 -4.92 6.57 11.09
C ASN A 42 -3.40 6.37 10.88
N GLY A 43 -2.97 6.07 9.64
CA GLY A 43 -1.56 5.91 9.25
C GLY A 43 -0.99 4.53 9.57
N PHE A 44 -1.81 3.52 9.83
CA PHE A 44 -1.33 2.13 9.89
C PHE A 44 -1.08 1.55 8.50
N SER A 45 0.00 0.78 8.40
CA SER A 45 0.36 -0.01 7.21
C SER A 45 0.92 -1.37 7.68
N ILE A 46 0.00 -2.28 8.03
CA ILE A 46 0.30 -3.56 8.68
C ILE A 46 0.44 -4.65 7.63
N SER A 47 1.57 -5.35 7.60
CA SER A 47 1.79 -6.51 6.73
C SER A 47 0.83 -7.64 7.09
N MET A 48 0.11 -8.13 6.10
CA MET A 48 -0.80 -9.28 6.21
C MET A 48 -0.21 -10.51 5.56
N MET A 49 0.47 -10.33 4.42
CA MET A 49 1.06 -11.42 3.66
C MET A 49 1.98 -10.87 2.57
N SER A 50 3.10 -11.55 2.34
CA SER A 50 4.04 -11.28 1.25
C SER A 50 4.08 -12.42 0.23
N CYS A 51 4.39 -12.10 -1.02
CA CYS A 51 4.68 -13.09 -2.05
C CYS A 51 5.89 -12.64 -2.88
N TRP A 52 6.92 -13.49 -2.92
CA TRP A 52 8.14 -13.21 -3.66
C TRP A 52 7.99 -13.55 -5.13
N LEU A 53 8.61 -12.75 -5.99
CA LEU A 53 8.75 -13.07 -7.40
C LEU A 53 9.92 -14.03 -7.55
N GLU A 54 9.65 -15.20 -8.14
CA GLU A 54 10.63 -16.26 -8.37
C GLU A 54 10.34 -16.92 -9.74
N ASN A 55 11.36 -16.95 -10.59
CA ASN A 55 11.26 -17.66 -11.87
C ASN A 55 11.20 -19.18 -11.61
N SER A 56 10.38 -19.87 -12.40
CA SER A 56 10.36 -21.32 -12.37
C SER A 56 11.65 -21.90 -13.01
N GLU A 57 12.00 -23.12 -12.66
CA GLU A 57 13.12 -23.86 -13.26
C GLU A 57 12.94 -24.12 -14.76
N ASN A 58 11.73 -23.97 -15.28
CA ASN A 58 11.45 -24.12 -16.71
C ASN A 58 11.99 -22.89 -17.47
N MET A 59 13.11 -23.08 -18.18
CA MET A 59 13.82 -22.02 -18.92
C MET A 59 13.00 -21.39 -20.04
N ASP A 60 11.98 -22.09 -20.57
CA ASP A 60 11.08 -21.58 -21.62
C ASP A 60 9.92 -20.76 -21.04
N ALA A 61 9.74 -20.74 -19.73
CA ALA A 61 8.67 -19.98 -19.10
C ALA A 61 8.99 -18.48 -19.06
N LYS A 62 8.00 -17.67 -19.37
CA LYS A 62 8.08 -16.22 -19.18
C LYS A 62 8.37 -15.91 -17.71
N GLN A 63 9.31 -15.00 -17.44
CA GLN A 63 9.66 -14.57 -16.08
C GLN A 63 8.44 -14.27 -15.23
N ASP A 64 8.60 -14.47 -13.93
CA ASP A 64 7.60 -14.09 -12.94
C ASP A 64 7.40 -12.56 -12.90
N CYS A 65 6.21 -12.15 -12.53
CA CYS A 65 5.83 -10.73 -12.49
C CYS A 65 4.79 -10.50 -11.39
N GLU A 66 4.55 -9.24 -11.07
CA GLU A 66 3.60 -8.85 -10.04
C GLU A 66 2.20 -9.44 -10.24
N LEU A 67 1.68 -9.52 -11.46
CA LEU A 67 0.35 -10.09 -11.73
C LEU A 67 0.28 -11.60 -11.48
N LYS A 68 1.35 -12.34 -11.79
CA LYS A 68 1.44 -13.77 -11.46
C LYS A 68 1.56 -13.96 -9.95
N ALA A 69 2.43 -13.18 -9.31
CA ALA A 69 2.60 -13.18 -7.86
C ALA A 69 1.32 -12.80 -7.13
N PHE A 70 0.55 -11.84 -7.65
CA PHE A 70 -0.76 -11.47 -7.12
C PHE A 70 -1.73 -12.66 -7.08
N SER A 71 -1.80 -13.44 -8.14
CA SER A 71 -2.70 -14.60 -8.18
C SER A 71 -2.35 -15.63 -7.09
N ARG A 72 -1.05 -15.83 -6.79
CA ARG A 72 -0.59 -16.68 -5.69
C ARG A 72 -0.93 -16.06 -4.33
N LEU A 73 -0.59 -14.78 -4.14
CA LEU A 73 -0.86 -14.03 -2.92
C LEU A 73 -2.36 -14.04 -2.58
N ALA A 74 -3.22 -13.78 -3.58
CA ALA A 74 -4.67 -13.78 -3.40
C ALA A 74 -5.20 -15.15 -3.00
N GLY A 75 -4.67 -16.24 -3.58
CA GLY A 75 -5.02 -17.62 -3.22
C GLY A 75 -4.68 -17.94 -1.77
N GLU A 76 -3.47 -17.62 -1.34
CA GLU A 76 -3.04 -17.86 0.04
C GLU A 76 -3.78 -16.94 1.03
N LEU A 77 -4.01 -15.69 0.69
CA LEU A 77 -4.77 -14.74 1.53
C LEU A 77 -6.20 -15.23 1.77
N LYS A 78 -6.88 -15.72 0.71
CA LYS A 78 -8.23 -16.29 0.83
C LYS A 78 -8.26 -17.57 1.66
N LYS A 79 -7.22 -18.38 1.55
CA LYS A 79 -7.08 -19.63 2.33
C LYS A 79 -6.87 -19.35 3.83
N VAL A 80 -6.03 -18.38 4.17
CA VAL A 80 -5.75 -18.00 5.57
C VAL A 80 -6.93 -17.23 6.18
N TYR A 81 -7.56 -16.35 5.39
CA TYR A 81 -8.66 -15.49 5.84
C TYR A 81 -9.94 -15.71 5.00
N PRO A 82 -10.57 -16.88 5.06
CA PRO A 82 -11.65 -17.27 4.14
C PRO A 82 -12.91 -16.40 4.24
N ARG A 83 -13.16 -15.79 5.40
CA ARG A 83 -14.36 -14.99 5.70
C ARG A 83 -14.10 -13.49 5.81
N LEU A 84 -12.85 -13.06 5.66
CA LEU A 84 -12.51 -11.64 5.78
C LEU A 84 -13.16 -10.85 4.65
N PRO A 85 -14.00 -9.84 4.92
CA PRO A 85 -14.45 -8.90 3.90
C PRO A 85 -13.27 -8.04 3.48
N VAL A 86 -12.93 -8.05 2.18
CA VAL A 86 -11.76 -7.35 1.67
C VAL A 86 -12.17 -6.29 0.66
N LEU A 87 -11.70 -5.07 0.87
CA LEU A 87 -11.63 -4.03 -0.14
C LEU A 87 -10.16 -3.89 -0.57
N LEU A 88 -9.81 -4.39 -1.76
CA LEU A 88 -8.46 -4.42 -2.24
C LEU A 88 -8.10 -3.12 -2.98
N LEU A 89 -7.11 -2.39 -2.46
CA LEU A 89 -6.59 -1.18 -3.09
C LEU A 89 -5.33 -1.52 -3.88
N ALA A 90 -5.28 -1.15 -5.17
CA ALA A 90 -4.15 -1.46 -6.04
C ALA A 90 -3.80 -0.30 -6.98
N ASP A 91 -2.60 -0.33 -7.55
CA ASP A 91 -2.18 0.66 -8.53
C ASP A 91 -2.70 0.36 -9.94
N GLY A 92 -2.39 1.24 -10.92
CA GLY A 92 -2.85 1.10 -12.29
C GLY A 92 -2.33 -0.13 -13.04
N LEU A 93 -1.29 -0.80 -12.58
CA LEU A 93 -0.80 -2.06 -13.16
C LEU A 93 -1.84 -3.17 -13.05
N TYR A 94 -2.65 -3.12 -12.00
CA TYR A 94 -3.69 -4.09 -11.70
C TYR A 94 -5.03 -3.82 -12.39
N ALA A 95 -5.15 -2.76 -13.19
CA ALA A 95 -6.34 -2.50 -13.98
C ALA A 95 -6.42 -3.48 -15.18
N ASN A 96 -6.79 -4.74 -14.92
CA ASN A 96 -6.87 -5.80 -15.93
C ASN A 96 -7.83 -6.93 -15.54
N GLN A 97 -8.19 -7.75 -16.54
CA GLN A 97 -9.17 -8.84 -16.36
C GLN A 97 -8.76 -9.88 -15.29
N THR A 98 -7.48 -10.20 -15.19
CA THR A 98 -6.97 -11.19 -14.22
C THR A 98 -7.20 -10.71 -12.80
N PHE A 99 -6.92 -9.43 -12.52
CA PHE A 99 -7.15 -8.82 -11.22
C PHE A 99 -8.63 -8.77 -10.87
N PHE A 100 -9.47 -8.21 -11.76
CA PHE A 100 -10.91 -8.10 -11.53
C PHE A 100 -11.56 -9.47 -11.31
N GLY A 101 -11.19 -10.46 -12.16
CA GLY A 101 -11.69 -11.81 -12.02
C GLY A 101 -11.27 -12.49 -10.73
N THR A 102 -10.05 -12.25 -10.26
CA THR A 102 -9.56 -12.80 -9.00
C THR A 102 -10.30 -12.18 -7.82
N CYS A 103 -10.52 -10.86 -7.80
CA CYS A 103 -11.26 -10.18 -6.74
C CYS A 103 -12.70 -10.72 -6.66
N LEU A 104 -13.42 -10.72 -7.77
CA LEU A 104 -14.82 -11.17 -7.81
C LEU A 104 -14.97 -12.67 -7.47
N LYS A 105 -14.05 -13.53 -7.93
CA LYS A 105 -14.04 -14.96 -7.58
C LYS A 105 -13.90 -15.19 -6.07
N ASN A 106 -13.18 -14.31 -5.38
CA ASN A 106 -12.94 -14.37 -3.94
C ASN A 106 -13.99 -13.62 -3.12
N ASP A 107 -14.99 -13.02 -3.75
CA ASP A 107 -15.99 -12.17 -3.11
C ASP A 107 -15.33 -10.96 -2.42
N TRP A 108 -14.40 -10.32 -3.13
CA TRP A 108 -13.67 -9.13 -2.70
C TRP A 108 -14.05 -7.94 -3.55
N HIS A 109 -14.21 -6.80 -2.91
CA HIS A 109 -14.30 -5.52 -3.59
C HIS A 109 -12.91 -4.98 -3.92
N PHE A 110 -12.86 -4.07 -4.89
CA PHE A 110 -11.59 -3.43 -5.25
C PHE A 110 -11.76 -1.96 -5.60
N ILE A 111 -10.68 -1.20 -5.40
CA ILE A 111 -10.48 0.14 -5.96
C ILE A 111 -9.07 0.16 -6.57
N VAL A 112 -8.99 0.41 -7.88
CA VAL A 112 -7.73 0.45 -8.64
C VAL A 112 -7.49 1.86 -9.15
N THR A 113 -6.27 2.37 -8.96
CA THR A 113 -5.87 3.64 -9.57
C THR A 113 -6.00 3.53 -11.09
N PHE A 114 -6.70 4.48 -11.70
CA PHE A 114 -6.95 4.50 -13.11
C PHE A 114 -6.23 5.67 -13.78
N LYS A 115 -5.20 5.36 -14.55
CA LYS A 115 -4.35 6.35 -15.21
C LYS A 115 -4.65 6.40 -16.70
N ASP A 116 -4.40 7.56 -17.28
CA ASP A 116 -4.44 7.71 -18.73
C ASP A 116 -3.49 6.70 -19.41
N GLY A 117 -3.98 6.08 -20.49
CA GLY A 117 -3.27 5.01 -21.18
C GLY A 117 -3.65 3.58 -20.78
N ASN A 118 -4.28 3.37 -19.62
CA ASN A 118 -4.84 2.08 -19.25
C ASN A 118 -6.27 1.94 -19.82
N LEU A 119 -6.65 0.74 -20.26
CA LEU A 119 -8.01 0.42 -20.71
C LEU A 119 -8.63 1.52 -21.59
N LYS A 120 -8.03 1.78 -22.75
CA LYS A 120 -8.42 2.89 -23.65
C LYS A 120 -9.90 2.94 -23.97
N THR A 121 -10.53 1.77 -24.18
CA THR A 121 -11.99 1.68 -24.45
C THR A 121 -12.83 2.21 -23.30
N VAL A 122 -12.42 1.94 -22.08
CA VAL A 122 -13.09 2.48 -20.86
C VAL A 122 -12.93 3.99 -20.77
N TRP A 123 -11.75 4.54 -21.10
CA TRP A 123 -11.55 6.00 -21.17
C TRP A 123 -12.41 6.67 -22.25
N GLU A 124 -12.52 6.05 -23.42
CA GLU A 124 -13.38 6.54 -24.51
C GLU A 124 -14.84 6.55 -24.07
N GLU A 125 -15.33 5.47 -23.44
CA GLU A 125 -16.68 5.38 -22.91
C GLU A 125 -16.96 6.44 -21.83
N ILE A 126 -16.03 6.64 -20.89
CA ILE A 126 -16.11 7.70 -19.88
C ILE A 126 -16.23 9.08 -20.57
N GLY A 127 -15.43 9.35 -21.60
CA GLY A 127 -15.47 10.59 -22.35
C GLY A 127 -16.84 10.89 -22.98
N LEU A 128 -17.50 9.85 -23.51
CA LEU A 128 -18.83 9.95 -24.09
C LEU A 128 -19.93 10.13 -23.04
N LEU A 129 -19.81 9.44 -21.91
CA LEU A 129 -20.83 9.45 -20.85
C LEU A 129 -20.79 10.67 -19.94
N ARG A 130 -19.64 11.30 -19.75
CA ARG A 130 -19.47 12.48 -18.87
C ARG A 130 -20.51 13.60 -19.14
N PRO A 131 -20.72 14.06 -20.38
CA PRO A 131 -21.68 15.14 -20.64
C PRO A 131 -23.13 14.69 -20.48
N LEU A 132 -23.41 13.39 -20.56
CA LEU A 132 -24.77 12.84 -20.43
C LEU A 132 -25.21 12.68 -18.98
N HIS A 133 -24.28 12.71 -18.02
CA HIS A 133 -24.54 12.48 -16.60
C HIS A 133 -24.14 13.67 -15.71
N PRO A 134 -24.69 14.90 -15.93
CA PRO A 134 -24.32 16.06 -15.13
C PRO A 134 -24.68 15.91 -13.64
N GLY A 135 -25.72 15.13 -13.31
CA GLY A 135 -26.15 14.85 -11.94
C GLY A 135 -25.20 13.97 -11.12
N GLN A 136 -24.19 13.38 -11.77
CA GLN A 136 -23.14 12.56 -11.13
C GLN A 136 -21.87 13.39 -10.85
N LYS A 137 -21.94 14.70 -11.02
CA LYS A 137 -20.91 15.65 -10.65
C LYS A 137 -21.28 16.30 -9.31
N LEU A 138 -20.38 16.23 -8.35
CA LEU A 138 -20.56 16.71 -6.99
C LEU A 138 -19.49 17.74 -6.69
N ASP A 139 -19.90 18.90 -6.21
CA ASP A 139 -19.00 19.98 -5.81
C ASP A 139 -19.16 20.26 -4.32
N ARG A 140 -18.07 20.55 -3.64
CA ARG A 140 -18.09 21.06 -2.27
C ARG A 140 -16.92 22.02 -2.02
N VAL A 141 -17.13 22.92 -1.08
CA VAL A 141 -16.11 23.87 -0.62
C VAL A 141 -15.83 23.55 0.84
N LYS A 142 -14.57 23.32 1.17
CA LYS A 142 -14.09 23.13 2.55
C LYS A 142 -13.68 24.46 3.18
N GLU A 143 -13.40 24.40 4.46
CA GLU A 143 -12.92 25.53 5.24
C GLU A 143 -11.69 26.18 4.61
N LYS A 144 -11.58 27.49 4.81
CA LYS A 144 -10.49 28.31 4.30
C LYS A 144 -9.17 27.97 4.98
N ASN A 145 -8.17 27.57 4.21
CA ASN A 145 -6.80 27.49 4.71
C ASN A 145 -6.23 28.92 4.85
N PRO A 146 -5.63 29.31 5.98
CA PRO A 146 -5.12 30.68 6.19
C PRO A 146 -4.10 31.13 5.16
N VAL A 147 -3.30 30.20 4.62
CA VAL A 147 -2.21 30.49 3.66
C VAL A 147 -2.64 30.28 2.21
N ARG A 148 -3.48 29.25 1.95
CA ARG A 148 -3.80 28.80 0.59
C ARG A 148 -5.20 29.22 0.10
N GLY A 149 -6.02 29.80 0.97
CA GLY A 149 -7.38 30.19 0.62
C GLY A 149 -8.40 29.06 0.71
N TRP A 150 -9.55 29.22 0.04
CA TRP A 150 -10.62 28.23 0.01
C TRP A 150 -10.24 27.00 -0.81
N LEU A 151 -10.43 25.81 -0.23
CA LEU A 151 -10.30 24.55 -0.93
C LEU A 151 -11.63 24.19 -1.59
N SER A 152 -11.62 24.15 -2.91
CA SER A 152 -12.73 23.62 -3.73
C SER A 152 -12.42 22.19 -4.14
N GLU A 153 -13.40 21.31 -3.96
CA GLU A 153 -13.30 19.92 -4.34
C GLU A 153 -14.43 19.56 -5.31
N GLN A 154 -14.08 18.82 -6.32
CA GLN A 154 -15.03 18.28 -7.30
C GLN A 154 -14.83 16.78 -7.42
N LEU A 155 -15.92 16.06 -7.45
CA LEU A 155 -15.96 14.63 -7.70
C LEU A 155 -16.95 14.35 -8.83
N GLN A 156 -16.56 13.49 -9.75
CA GLN A 156 -17.45 12.98 -10.79
C GLN A 156 -17.36 11.47 -10.83
N TYR A 157 -18.48 10.77 -11.00
CA TYR A 157 -18.51 9.33 -11.12
C TYR A 157 -19.40 8.88 -12.28
N ILE A 158 -19.12 7.69 -12.81
CA ILE A 158 -19.92 7.01 -13.84
C ILE A 158 -20.00 5.54 -13.47
N ASN A 159 -21.20 4.99 -13.49
CA ASN A 159 -21.44 3.60 -13.21
C ASN A 159 -21.64 2.78 -14.48
N ASP A 160 -21.53 1.45 -14.34
CA ASP A 160 -21.88 0.45 -15.33
C ASP A 160 -21.08 0.50 -16.63
N LEU A 161 -19.83 0.94 -16.56
CA LEU A 161 -18.88 0.90 -17.69
C LEU A 161 -18.59 -0.54 -18.11
N ASP A 162 -18.59 -0.78 -19.42
CA ASP A 162 -18.36 -2.10 -19.97
C ASP A 162 -16.85 -2.37 -20.17
N TYR A 163 -16.36 -3.43 -19.54
CA TYR A 163 -15.02 -3.93 -19.80
C TYR A 163 -15.01 -5.44 -19.87
N ALA A 164 -14.89 -6.00 -21.07
CA ALA A 164 -15.02 -7.44 -21.34
C ALA A 164 -16.35 -7.99 -20.74
N LYS A 165 -16.26 -8.88 -19.74
CA LYS A 165 -17.43 -9.43 -19.04
C LYS A 165 -17.73 -8.72 -17.71
N TYR A 166 -17.02 -7.64 -17.40
CA TYR A 166 -17.12 -6.93 -16.12
C TYR A 166 -17.87 -5.62 -16.30
N LYS A 167 -18.66 -5.26 -15.30
CA LYS A 167 -19.20 -3.91 -15.12
C LYS A 167 -18.34 -3.19 -14.10
N LEU A 168 -17.77 -2.06 -14.51
CA LEU A 168 -16.91 -1.24 -13.69
C LEU A 168 -17.59 0.11 -13.40
N ASN A 169 -17.18 0.73 -12.32
CA ASN A 169 -17.61 2.06 -11.97
C ASN A 169 -16.36 2.93 -11.86
N TRP A 170 -16.46 4.16 -12.33
CA TRP A 170 -15.35 5.10 -12.35
C TRP A 170 -15.62 6.31 -11.48
N VAL A 171 -14.59 6.80 -10.79
CA VAL A 171 -14.64 8.03 -10.02
C VAL A 171 -13.39 8.87 -10.26
N GLU A 172 -13.61 10.18 -10.43
CA GLU A 172 -12.56 11.19 -10.55
C GLU A 172 -12.74 12.23 -9.45
N TYR A 173 -11.63 12.59 -8.81
CA TYR A 173 -11.55 13.64 -7.80
C TYR A 173 -10.55 14.69 -8.23
N LYS A 174 -10.94 15.96 -8.07
CA LYS A 174 -10.10 17.14 -8.28
C LYS A 174 -10.21 18.09 -7.11
N ALA A 175 -9.10 18.69 -6.71
CA ALA A 175 -9.10 19.74 -5.71
C ALA A 175 -8.16 20.87 -6.08
N TRP A 176 -8.57 22.11 -5.78
CA TRP A 176 -7.80 23.32 -6.05
C TRP A 176 -8.07 24.40 -5.00
N TYR A 177 -7.06 25.26 -4.79
CA TYR A 177 -7.19 26.44 -3.95
C TYR A 177 -7.47 27.69 -4.81
N GLU A 178 -8.49 28.47 -4.43
CA GLU A 178 -8.82 29.77 -5.04
C GLU A 178 -8.79 29.80 -6.58
N ARG A 179 -9.51 28.86 -7.23
CA ARG A 179 -9.68 28.79 -8.70
C ARG A 179 -8.38 28.60 -9.50
N LYS A 180 -7.30 28.15 -8.87
CA LYS A 180 -6.09 27.70 -9.57
C LYS A 180 -6.31 26.36 -10.24
N GLU A 181 -5.37 25.90 -11.05
CA GLU A 181 -5.40 24.55 -11.61
C GLU A 181 -5.45 23.49 -10.48
N PRO A 182 -6.07 22.35 -10.73
CA PRO A 182 -6.11 21.28 -9.74
C PRO A 182 -4.71 20.92 -9.26
N HIS A 183 -4.48 21.03 -7.96
CA HIS A 183 -3.24 20.60 -7.33
C HIS A 183 -3.30 19.13 -6.88
N GLU A 184 -4.50 18.59 -6.78
CA GLU A 184 -4.75 17.15 -6.53
C GLU A 184 -5.69 16.60 -7.60
N TYR A 185 -5.31 15.45 -8.16
CA TYR A 185 -6.07 14.72 -9.14
C TYR A 185 -5.96 13.22 -8.87
N PHE A 186 -7.09 12.55 -8.72
CA PHE A 186 -7.17 11.11 -8.53
C PHE A 186 -8.27 10.52 -9.39
N SER A 187 -8.01 9.38 -9.99
CA SER A 187 -8.98 8.63 -10.77
C SER A 187 -8.89 7.15 -10.42
N HIS A 188 -10.04 6.51 -10.22
CA HIS A 188 -10.13 5.12 -9.81
C HIS A 188 -11.22 4.36 -10.55
N LEU A 189 -11.00 3.05 -10.71
CA LEU A 189 -12.02 2.08 -11.09
C LEU A 189 -12.37 1.19 -9.90
N THR A 190 -13.63 0.80 -9.79
CA THR A 190 -14.15 -0.08 -8.73
C THR A 190 -15.31 -0.93 -9.23
N ASP A 191 -15.57 -2.05 -8.58
CA ASP A 191 -16.79 -2.85 -8.75
C ASP A 191 -17.97 -2.30 -7.93
N ILE A 192 -17.72 -1.41 -6.97
CA ILE A 192 -18.73 -0.84 -6.08
C ILE A 192 -19.53 0.22 -6.82
N ARG A 193 -20.85 0.02 -6.93
CA ARG A 193 -21.76 1.02 -7.51
C ARG A 193 -21.79 2.29 -6.67
N MET A 194 -21.71 3.44 -7.32
CA MET A 194 -21.65 4.73 -6.65
C MET A 194 -22.96 5.50 -6.75
N ASP A 195 -23.21 6.28 -5.71
CA ASP A 195 -24.22 7.30 -5.64
C ASP A 195 -23.71 8.54 -4.87
N LYS A 196 -24.57 9.52 -4.64
CA LYS A 196 -24.21 10.75 -3.95
C LYS A 196 -23.78 10.54 -2.49
N SER A 197 -24.21 9.44 -1.87
CA SER A 197 -23.92 9.13 -0.45
C SER A 197 -22.55 8.51 -0.26
N ASN A 198 -22.09 7.65 -1.19
CA ASN A 198 -20.86 6.86 -1.03
C ASN A 198 -19.68 7.29 -1.91
N ALA A 199 -19.90 8.07 -2.98
CA ALA A 199 -18.85 8.40 -3.96
C ALA A 199 -17.65 9.11 -3.36
N TRP A 200 -17.85 10.03 -2.41
CA TRP A 200 -16.77 10.72 -1.70
C TRP A 200 -15.93 9.75 -0.85
N GLU A 201 -16.58 8.78 -0.22
CA GLU A 201 -15.92 7.80 0.61
C GLU A 201 -15.10 6.82 -0.23
N ILE A 202 -15.65 6.33 -1.33
CA ILE A 202 -14.93 5.46 -2.28
C ILE A 202 -13.69 6.15 -2.83
N SER A 203 -13.81 7.40 -3.28
CA SER A 203 -12.65 8.17 -3.75
C SER A 203 -11.58 8.35 -2.65
N ARG A 204 -11.99 8.61 -1.41
CA ARG A 204 -11.07 8.74 -0.26
C ARG A 204 -10.40 7.41 0.06
N HIS A 205 -11.12 6.29 0.00
CA HIS A 205 -10.54 4.96 0.22
C HIS A 205 -9.49 4.62 -0.85
N GLY A 206 -9.73 4.95 -2.13
CA GLY A 206 -8.72 4.77 -3.18
C GLY A 206 -7.38 5.45 -2.88
N ARG A 207 -7.40 6.61 -2.20
CA ARG A 207 -6.19 7.31 -1.76
C ARG A 207 -5.42 6.57 -0.67
N LEU A 208 -6.07 5.74 0.15
CA LEU A 208 -5.38 4.99 1.20
C LEU A 208 -4.36 3.98 0.65
N ARG A 209 -4.38 3.68 -0.64
CA ARG A 209 -3.32 2.90 -1.27
C ARG A 209 -1.92 3.50 -1.01
N TRP A 210 -1.82 4.83 -0.96
CA TRP A 210 -0.54 5.51 -0.73
C TRP A 210 0.08 5.20 0.64
N CYS A 211 -0.73 4.74 1.61
CA CYS A 211 -0.21 4.33 2.92
C CYS A 211 0.73 3.12 2.81
N ILE A 212 0.57 2.25 1.81
CA ILE A 212 1.51 1.13 1.62
C ILE A 212 2.89 1.62 1.16
N GLU A 213 2.92 2.66 0.33
CA GLU A 213 4.17 3.28 -0.12
C GLU A 213 4.79 4.14 0.98
N ASN A 214 4.05 5.08 1.56
CA ASN A 214 4.57 6.10 2.49
C ASN A 214 4.83 5.53 3.88
N GLU A 215 3.79 5.04 4.55
CA GLU A 215 3.87 4.51 5.92
C GLU A 215 4.42 3.07 5.95
N GLY A 216 4.35 2.36 4.82
CA GLY A 216 4.94 1.04 4.64
C GLY A 216 6.36 1.10 4.11
N PHE A 217 6.51 0.97 2.79
CA PHE A 217 7.83 0.76 2.17
C PHE A 217 8.81 1.91 2.35
N ASN A 218 8.37 3.17 2.23
CA ASN A 218 9.25 4.31 2.42
C ASN A 218 9.79 4.38 3.85
N THR A 219 8.96 4.15 4.85
CA THR A 219 9.38 4.06 6.24
C THR A 219 10.36 2.90 6.45
N GLN A 220 10.11 1.74 5.85
CA GLN A 220 10.99 0.58 5.95
C GLN A 220 12.33 0.78 5.22
N LYS A 221 12.38 1.58 4.16
CA LYS A 221 13.61 1.91 3.43
C LYS A 221 14.42 2.99 4.13
N ASN A 222 13.78 4.06 4.56
CA ASN A 222 14.41 5.30 4.99
C ASN A 222 14.27 5.61 6.49
N GLY A 223 13.39 4.89 7.20
CA GLY A 223 13.11 5.08 8.64
C GLY A 223 13.91 4.16 9.57
N GLY A 224 15.10 3.71 9.16
CA GLY A 224 16.02 2.93 10.02
C GLY A 224 15.89 1.41 9.92
N TYR A 225 14.89 0.86 9.22
CA TYR A 225 14.71 -0.59 9.06
C TYR A 225 15.65 -1.21 8.02
N ASN A 226 16.25 -0.40 7.16
CA ASN A 226 17.21 -0.84 6.12
C ASN A 226 16.66 -1.93 5.19
N LEU A 227 15.41 -1.80 4.73
CA LEU A 227 14.73 -2.78 3.88
C LEU A 227 15.56 -3.19 2.65
N GLU A 228 16.30 -2.25 2.06
CA GLU A 228 17.11 -2.47 0.85
C GLU A 228 18.51 -3.03 1.14
N HIS A 229 18.85 -3.28 2.41
CA HIS A 229 20.14 -3.87 2.76
C HIS A 229 20.25 -5.31 2.27
N LYS A 230 21.43 -5.68 1.76
CA LYS A 230 21.71 -7.00 1.17
C LYS A 230 21.95 -8.08 2.23
N PHE A 231 21.01 -8.24 3.17
CA PHE A 231 21.10 -9.35 4.13
C PHE A 231 21.08 -10.68 3.40
N SER A 232 22.01 -11.57 3.75
CA SER A 232 22.12 -12.90 3.16
C SER A 232 22.14 -12.89 1.62
N ARG A 233 23.28 -12.58 1.03
CA ARG A 233 23.45 -12.42 -0.41
C ARG A 233 23.17 -13.67 -1.25
N LYS A 234 23.30 -14.87 -0.66
CA LYS A 234 23.17 -16.15 -1.38
C LYS A 234 22.01 -17.02 -0.92
N ASN A 235 21.50 -16.82 0.30
CA ASN A 235 20.46 -17.65 0.87
C ASN A 235 19.11 -16.92 0.84
N ILE A 236 18.24 -17.33 -0.07
CA ILE A 236 16.91 -16.73 -0.23
C ILE A 236 16.02 -16.96 1.00
N GLY A 237 16.12 -18.13 1.67
CA GLY A 237 15.36 -18.42 2.89
C GLY A 237 15.71 -17.46 4.02
N ALA A 238 17.01 -17.22 4.25
CA ALA A 238 17.44 -16.25 5.24
C ALA A 238 17.02 -14.81 4.88
N LYS A 239 17.00 -14.45 3.60
CA LYS A 239 16.51 -13.15 3.13
C LYS A 239 15.00 -13.00 3.37
N LYS A 240 14.20 -14.02 3.08
CA LYS A 240 12.76 -14.04 3.37
C LYS A 240 12.51 -13.92 4.88
N ASN A 241 13.19 -14.70 5.70
CA ASN A 241 13.06 -14.61 7.16
C ASN A 241 13.42 -13.21 7.69
N TYR A 242 14.49 -12.60 7.19
CA TYR A 242 14.82 -11.23 7.56
C TYR A 242 13.69 -10.26 7.19
N TYR A 243 13.14 -10.38 5.98
CA TYR A 243 12.03 -9.55 5.53
C TYR A 243 10.81 -9.68 6.44
N GLU A 244 10.41 -10.90 6.79
CA GLU A 244 9.27 -11.14 7.69
C GLU A 244 9.52 -10.59 9.10
N LEU A 245 10.73 -10.78 9.65
CA LEU A 245 11.10 -10.17 10.93
C LEU A 245 11.06 -8.64 10.91
N LEU A 246 11.45 -8.04 9.79
CA LEU A 246 11.33 -6.59 9.59
C LEU A 246 9.87 -6.15 9.57
N GLN A 247 8.96 -6.90 8.94
CA GLN A 247 7.53 -6.59 8.97
C GLN A 247 6.97 -6.67 10.39
N ILE A 248 7.37 -7.67 11.18
CA ILE A 248 6.98 -7.80 12.60
C ILE A 248 7.52 -6.62 13.41
N ALA A 249 8.79 -6.27 13.26
CA ALA A 249 9.39 -5.12 13.95
C ALA A 249 8.66 -3.81 13.61
N HIS A 250 8.33 -3.60 12.33
CA HIS A 250 7.59 -2.43 11.88
C HIS A 250 6.18 -2.39 12.49
N LEU A 251 5.48 -3.53 12.57
CA LEU A 251 4.18 -3.62 13.25
C LEU A 251 4.28 -3.22 14.73
N ILE A 252 5.25 -3.78 15.46
CA ILE A 252 5.46 -3.48 16.88
C ILE A 252 5.70 -1.97 17.07
N ASN A 253 6.56 -1.38 16.26
CA ASN A 253 6.86 0.04 16.32
C ASN A 253 5.63 0.90 16.01
N GLN A 254 4.86 0.58 14.96
CA GLN A 254 3.61 1.30 14.66
C GLN A 254 2.61 1.24 15.82
N LEU A 255 2.51 0.11 16.51
CA LEU A 255 1.66 -0.01 17.70
C LEU A 255 2.20 0.84 18.84
N ALA A 256 3.49 0.77 19.13
CA ALA A 256 4.14 1.56 20.20
C ALA A 256 3.97 3.07 19.96
N GLU A 257 4.18 3.55 18.74
CA GLU A 257 4.03 4.95 18.36
C GLU A 257 2.61 5.51 18.57
N LYS A 258 1.60 4.64 18.56
CA LYS A 258 0.20 5.05 18.78
C LYS A 258 -0.18 5.08 20.26
N LEU A 259 0.64 4.55 21.15
CA LEU A 259 0.39 4.59 22.59
C LEU A 259 0.36 6.04 23.09
N LEU A 260 -0.57 6.31 24.01
CA LEU A 260 -0.79 7.68 24.51
C LEU A 260 0.47 8.23 25.20
N HIS A 261 1.08 7.44 26.09
CA HIS A 261 2.28 7.86 26.82
C HIS A 261 3.49 8.12 25.89
N VAL A 262 3.66 7.38 24.80
CA VAL A 262 4.70 7.65 23.80
C VAL A 262 4.46 8.99 23.12
N LYS A 263 3.22 9.26 22.71
CA LYS A 263 2.84 10.56 22.11
C LYS A 263 3.03 11.72 23.07
N GLU A 264 2.65 11.54 24.34
CA GLU A 264 2.85 12.54 25.38
C GLU A 264 4.33 12.80 25.65
N HIS A 265 5.14 11.74 25.72
CA HIS A 265 6.59 11.86 25.86
C HIS A 265 7.23 12.66 24.71
N LEU A 266 6.95 12.30 23.47
CA LEU A 266 7.44 13.03 22.30
C LEU A 266 7.08 14.51 22.34
N LYS A 267 5.83 14.81 22.72
CA LYS A 267 5.33 16.20 22.83
C LYS A 267 6.01 16.96 23.96
N ASN A 268 6.13 16.36 25.14
CA ASN A 268 6.65 17.01 26.35
C ASN A 268 8.16 17.24 26.24
N CYS A 269 8.89 16.26 25.75
CA CYS A 269 10.36 16.34 25.57
C CYS A 269 10.76 17.06 24.28
N LYS A 270 9.81 17.35 23.37
CA LYS A 270 10.05 17.94 22.03
C LYS A 270 11.07 17.14 21.20
N VAL A 271 11.10 15.83 21.39
CA VAL A 271 11.96 14.91 20.61
C VAL A 271 11.22 14.33 19.43
N THR A 272 11.97 13.97 18.38
CA THR A 272 11.40 13.27 17.23
C THR A 272 11.31 11.78 17.52
N LEU A 273 10.45 11.09 16.78
CA LEU A 273 10.32 9.63 16.87
C LEU A 273 11.65 8.93 16.55
N VAL A 274 12.40 9.43 15.57
CA VAL A 274 13.72 8.90 15.19
C VAL A 274 14.69 9.01 16.37
N ALA A 275 14.76 10.16 17.03
CA ALA A 275 15.60 10.36 18.21
C ALA A 275 15.22 9.41 19.36
N LEU A 276 13.91 9.21 19.60
CA LEU A 276 13.45 8.24 20.61
C LEU A 276 13.94 6.82 20.30
N TRP A 277 13.87 6.37 19.05
CA TRP A 277 14.35 5.05 18.67
C TRP A 277 15.87 4.92 18.77
N GLU A 278 16.62 5.97 18.42
CA GLU A 278 18.08 6.02 18.59
C GLU A 278 18.48 5.93 20.07
N ASP A 279 17.81 6.66 20.95
CA ASP A 279 18.02 6.62 22.39
C ASP A 279 17.68 5.23 22.98
N MET A 280 16.57 4.64 22.57
CA MET A 280 16.20 3.28 22.98
C MET A 280 17.25 2.26 22.54
N MET A 281 17.76 2.36 21.31
CA MET A 281 18.83 1.49 20.82
C MET A 281 20.14 1.68 21.59
N ALA A 282 20.47 2.92 21.96
CA ALA A 282 21.62 3.21 22.79
C ALA A 282 21.48 2.63 24.20
N CYS A 283 20.31 2.76 24.81
CA CYS A 283 19.99 2.13 26.11
C CYS A 283 20.12 0.60 26.03
N MET A 284 19.51 -0.04 25.04
CA MET A 284 19.58 -1.50 24.86
C MET A 284 21.01 -2.03 24.67
N ARG A 285 21.92 -1.23 24.10
CA ARG A 285 23.32 -1.60 23.90
C ARG A 285 24.17 -1.41 25.15
N ASN A 286 23.88 -0.40 25.96
CA ASN A 286 24.79 0.09 27.01
C ASN A 286 24.25 -0.13 28.44
N GLN A 287 22.98 -0.47 28.59
CA GLN A 287 22.35 -0.66 29.90
C GLN A 287 21.85 -2.10 30.08
N THR A 288 21.92 -2.57 31.31
CA THR A 288 21.30 -3.84 31.70
C THR A 288 19.89 -3.52 32.23
N ILE A 289 18.88 -4.17 31.67
CA ILE A 289 17.50 -4.02 32.15
C ILE A 289 17.38 -4.80 33.45
N ASP A 290 17.00 -4.12 34.54
CA ASP A 290 16.68 -4.78 35.80
C ASP A 290 15.34 -5.50 35.70
N ASN A 291 15.33 -6.81 36.00
CA ASN A 291 14.14 -7.63 35.98
C ASN A 291 13.06 -7.15 36.99
N GLN A 292 13.45 -6.51 38.09
CA GLN A 292 12.48 -5.97 39.06
C GLN A 292 11.78 -4.73 38.51
N GLU A 293 12.54 -3.81 37.92
CA GLU A 293 11.98 -2.62 37.24
C GLU A 293 11.07 -3.04 36.08
N LEU A 294 11.49 -4.00 35.26
CA LEU A 294 10.69 -4.51 34.14
C LEU A 294 9.36 -5.11 34.64
N ASN A 295 9.39 -5.92 35.68
CA ASN A 295 8.19 -6.52 36.26
C ASN A 295 7.26 -5.47 36.85
N GLN A 296 7.79 -4.46 37.52
CA GLN A 296 6.99 -3.35 38.05
C GLN A 296 6.27 -2.59 36.94
N VAL A 297 6.98 -2.21 35.87
CA VAL A 297 6.38 -1.58 34.70
C VAL A 297 5.31 -2.46 34.04
N MET A 298 5.59 -3.77 33.89
CA MET A 298 4.63 -4.72 33.34
C MET A 298 3.39 -4.91 34.22
N GLU A 299 3.50 -4.74 35.53
CA GLU A 299 2.36 -4.82 36.44
C GLU A 299 1.48 -3.55 36.37
N GLU A 300 2.07 -2.37 36.26
CA GLU A 300 1.35 -1.12 36.08
C GLU A 300 0.52 -1.07 34.80
N TYR A 301 0.97 -1.74 33.71
CA TYR A 301 0.30 -1.73 32.42
C TYR A 301 -0.55 -2.98 32.12
N LYS A 302 -0.80 -3.87 33.08
CA LYS A 302 -1.63 -5.08 32.93
C LYS A 302 -3.13 -4.84 32.64
N GLN A 303 -3.56 -3.61 32.43
CA GLN A 303 -4.97 -3.31 32.10
C GLN A 303 -5.20 -3.05 30.60
N LEU A 304 -4.95 -4.03 29.76
CA LEU A 304 -5.67 -4.16 28.50
C LEU A 304 -7.03 -4.81 28.84
N ARG A 305 -8.02 -4.00 29.12
CA ARG A 305 -9.41 -4.45 29.17
C ARG A 305 -9.89 -4.61 27.73
N TYR A 306 -10.33 -5.83 27.40
CA TYR A 306 -11.02 -6.16 26.16
C TYR A 306 -12.40 -5.48 26.13
#